data_bc747484bf49e93cb3c53d19305fcd7a
#
_entry.id   bc747484bf49e93cb3c53d19305fcd7a
#
_cell.length_a   1.000
_cell.length_b   1.000
_cell.length_c   1.000
_cell.angle_alpha   90.00
_cell.angle_beta   90.00
_cell.angle_gamma   90.00
#
_symmetry.space_group_name_H-M   'P 1'
#
loop_
_entity.id
_entity.type
_entity.pdbx_description
1 polymer ?
#
loop_
_entity_poly.entity_id
_entity_poly.type
_entity_poly.pdbx_seq_one_letter_code
_entity_poly.pdbx_strand_id
1 'polypeptide(L)'
;MNRPLILVSNDDGISAPGIRALIDVVSEIGDVVVVAPAGPQSGMGHAITINSTLHSSRISPKESEVLEYSCSGTPADCVKLAINELMPRKPDLCVSGVNHGSNSSINVIYSGTMSAAIEAGIEGVPAIGFSLLDYRWNANFNESKDFIKKITENALKNGIPNGVVLNVNIPSVKKSEIQGIKVCRQAKASWVEEFDKRKNPFGQDYYWLTGKFVNNDKGEDTDEWALNQNYISIVPVEFDLTAHHAIQELNEWNFK
;
A
#
# COMPACT_ATOMS: atom_id res chain seq x y z
N MET A 1 22.11 -19.08 7.37
CA MET A 1 20.66 -18.84 7.31
C MET A 1 20.31 -18.51 5.88
N ASN A 2 19.24 -19.06 5.32
CA ASN A 2 18.79 -18.67 3.98
C ASN A 2 18.37 -17.19 4.02
N ARG A 3 18.63 -16.45 2.94
CA ARG A 3 18.14 -15.08 2.81
C ARG A 3 16.60 -15.07 2.85
N PRO A 4 15.95 -14.06 3.46
CA PRO A 4 14.48 -13.97 3.42
C PRO A 4 13.98 -13.80 1.99
N LEU A 5 12.85 -14.41 1.66
CA LEU A 5 12.17 -14.26 0.38
C LEU A 5 11.12 -13.15 0.50
N ILE A 6 11.25 -12.10 -0.31
CA ILE A 6 10.43 -10.91 -0.25
C ILE A 6 9.60 -10.78 -1.53
N LEU A 7 8.28 -10.70 -1.38
CA LEU A 7 7.36 -10.33 -2.46
C LEU A 7 7.27 -8.81 -2.55
N VAL A 8 7.40 -8.26 -3.76
CA VAL A 8 7.23 -6.83 -4.04
C VAL A 8 6.06 -6.63 -5.00
N SER A 9 5.16 -5.69 -4.67
CA SER A 9 4.06 -5.26 -5.54
C SER A 9 3.85 -3.75 -5.45
N ASN A 10 2.90 -3.20 -6.21
CA ASN A 10 2.44 -1.81 -6.12
C ASN A 10 1.11 -1.63 -6.87
N ASP A 11 0.60 -0.40 -6.93
CA ASP A 11 -0.55 -0.02 -7.77
C ASP A 11 -0.20 1.00 -8.86
N ASP A 12 0.98 1.62 -8.84
CA ASP A 12 1.44 2.55 -9.88
C ASP A 12 1.93 1.84 -11.16
N GLY A 13 2.06 0.51 -11.12
CA GLY A 13 2.54 -0.32 -12.22
C GLY A 13 4.02 -0.70 -12.09
N ILE A 14 4.39 -1.83 -12.72
CA ILE A 14 5.70 -2.47 -12.55
C ILE A 14 6.91 -1.61 -12.99
N SER A 15 6.69 -0.63 -13.87
CA SER A 15 7.73 0.29 -14.34
C SER A 15 7.81 1.59 -13.55
N ALA A 16 6.93 1.81 -12.55
CA ALA A 16 6.88 3.04 -11.79
C ALA A 16 8.17 3.29 -10.99
N PRO A 17 8.60 4.57 -10.85
CA PRO A 17 9.83 4.89 -10.11
C PRO A 17 9.83 4.41 -8.66
N GLY A 18 8.67 4.44 -8.00
CA GLY A 18 8.53 4.04 -6.60
C GLY A 18 8.82 2.55 -6.38
N ILE A 19 8.28 1.65 -7.22
CA ILE A 19 8.56 0.22 -7.07
C ILE A 19 10.03 -0.08 -7.40
N ARG A 20 10.65 0.64 -8.36
CA ARG A 20 12.08 0.48 -8.64
C ARG A 20 12.93 0.84 -7.42
N ALA A 21 12.62 1.96 -6.77
CA ALA A 21 13.29 2.36 -5.53
C ALA A 21 13.10 1.34 -4.39
N LEU A 22 11.91 0.73 -4.29
CA LEU A 22 11.63 -0.30 -3.28
C LEU A 22 12.43 -1.57 -3.56
N ILE A 23 12.47 -2.04 -4.82
CA ILE A 23 13.26 -3.20 -5.25
C ILE A 23 14.73 -3.02 -4.92
N ASP A 24 15.31 -1.84 -5.23
CA ASP A 24 16.72 -1.54 -4.90
C ASP A 24 17.00 -1.76 -3.42
N VAL A 25 16.13 -1.27 -2.55
CA VAL A 25 16.28 -1.37 -1.09
C VAL A 25 16.18 -2.81 -0.61
N VAL A 26 15.12 -3.53 -1.02
CA VAL A 26 14.85 -4.85 -0.45
C VAL A 26 15.74 -5.95 -1.04
N SER A 27 16.33 -5.73 -2.22
CA SER A 27 17.32 -6.63 -2.81
C SER A 27 18.63 -6.70 -1.98
N GLU A 28 18.92 -5.67 -1.20
CA GLU A 28 20.04 -5.72 -0.24
C GLU A 28 19.71 -6.63 0.97
N ILE A 29 18.43 -6.82 1.27
CA ILE A 29 17.96 -7.53 2.47
C ILE A 29 17.71 -9.02 2.18
N GLY A 30 17.04 -9.32 1.05
CA GLY A 30 16.55 -10.67 0.74
C GLY A 30 16.55 -11.01 -0.74
N ASP A 31 16.08 -12.22 -1.03
CA ASP A 31 15.79 -12.66 -2.39
C ASP A 31 14.43 -12.08 -2.79
N VAL A 32 14.31 -11.51 -3.99
CA VAL A 32 13.17 -10.69 -4.38
C VAL A 32 12.41 -11.32 -5.56
N VAL A 33 11.10 -11.41 -5.39
CA VAL A 33 10.15 -11.67 -6.49
C VAL A 33 9.21 -10.49 -6.60
N VAL A 34 9.08 -9.92 -7.79
CA VAL A 34 8.22 -8.79 -8.09
C VAL A 34 7.04 -9.28 -8.91
N VAL A 35 5.82 -9.02 -8.45
CA VAL A 35 4.60 -9.24 -9.24
C VAL A 35 3.74 -7.99 -9.09
N ALA A 36 3.60 -7.24 -10.18
CA ALA A 36 2.93 -5.96 -10.14
C ALA A 36 2.08 -5.73 -11.39
N PRO A 37 1.07 -4.85 -11.34
CA PRO A 37 0.23 -4.52 -12.49
C PRO A 37 1.07 -3.99 -13.66
N ALA A 38 0.64 -4.33 -14.87
CA ALA A 38 1.27 -3.85 -16.11
C ALA A 38 1.17 -2.33 -16.27
N GLY A 39 0.16 -1.72 -15.67
CA GLY A 39 -0.08 -0.27 -15.68
C GLY A 39 -0.77 0.20 -14.40
N PRO A 40 -0.95 1.52 -14.25
CA PRO A 40 -1.53 2.11 -13.05
C PRO A 40 -2.93 1.58 -12.70
N GLN A 41 -3.16 1.33 -11.41
CA GLN A 41 -4.41 0.83 -10.82
C GLN A 41 -4.85 1.70 -9.62
N SER A 42 -4.48 2.99 -9.63
CA SER A 42 -4.75 3.91 -8.52
C SER A 42 -6.26 4.05 -8.25
N GLY A 43 -6.65 4.07 -6.99
CA GLY A 43 -8.04 4.24 -6.56
C GLY A 43 -8.93 3.01 -6.75
N MET A 44 -8.38 1.86 -7.14
CA MET A 44 -9.16 0.62 -7.31
C MET A 44 -9.55 -0.05 -6.00
N GLY A 45 -9.00 0.41 -4.87
CA GLY A 45 -9.23 -0.24 -3.58
C GLY A 45 -8.84 -1.72 -3.62
N HIS A 46 -9.53 -2.58 -2.86
CA HIS A 46 -9.27 -4.02 -2.80
C HIS A 46 -10.10 -4.80 -3.85
N ALA A 47 -10.10 -4.33 -5.10
CA ALA A 47 -10.77 -5.03 -6.19
C ALA A 47 -10.01 -6.28 -6.61
N ILE A 48 -10.74 -7.34 -7.01
CA ILE A 48 -10.21 -8.58 -7.56
C ILE A 48 -10.86 -8.90 -8.90
N THR A 49 -10.12 -9.58 -9.78
CA THR A 49 -10.60 -9.99 -11.12
C THR A 49 -11.24 -11.35 -11.05
N ILE A 50 -12.59 -11.40 -11.19
CA ILE A 50 -13.36 -12.67 -11.14
C ILE A 50 -13.88 -13.05 -12.53
N ASN A 51 -14.30 -12.07 -13.34
CA ASN A 51 -15.03 -12.31 -14.59
C ASN A 51 -14.16 -12.27 -15.85
N SER A 52 -12.86 -12.23 -15.72
CA SER A 52 -11.90 -12.26 -16.82
C SER A 52 -10.64 -13.03 -16.42
N THR A 53 -9.81 -13.35 -17.42
CA THR A 53 -8.56 -14.07 -17.19
C THR A 53 -7.45 -13.12 -16.75
N LEU A 54 -6.60 -13.59 -15.84
CA LEU A 54 -5.34 -12.94 -15.49
C LEU A 54 -4.23 -13.42 -16.43
N HIS A 55 -3.46 -12.49 -16.95
CA HIS A 55 -2.28 -12.77 -17.75
C HIS A 55 -1.04 -12.28 -16.99
N SER A 56 -0.03 -13.14 -16.92
CA SER A 56 1.26 -12.79 -16.31
C SER A 56 2.37 -13.10 -17.31
N SER A 57 3.35 -12.22 -17.36
CA SER A 57 4.53 -12.37 -18.19
C SER A 57 5.78 -12.05 -17.41
N ARG A 58 6.77 -12.93 -17.43
CA ARG A 58 8.09 -12.63 -16.89
C ARG A 58 8.75 -11.56 -17.75
N ILE A 59 9.19 -10.48 -17.15
CA ILE A 59 9.86 -9.36 -17.83
C ILE A 59 11.35 -9.26 -17.50
N SER A 60 11.80 -9.87 -16.38
CA SER A 60 13.22 -9.94 -16.07
C SER A 60 13.97 -10.93 -16.97
N PRO A 61 15.25 -10.66 -17.32
CA PRO A 61 16.13 -11.64 -17.97
C PRO A 61 16.20 -12.96 -17.21
N LYS A 62 16.52 -14.06 -17.92
CA LYS A 62 16.59 -15.41 -17.29
C LYS A 62 17.63 -15.46 -16.19
N GLU A 63 18.73 -14.74 -16.37
CA GLU A 63 19.89 -14.70 -15.49
C GLU A 63 19.77 -13.67 -14.35
N SER A 64 18.62 -12.94 -14.28
CA SER A 64 18.38 -11.94 -13.25
C SER A 64 18.19 -12.60 -11.89
N GLU A 65 18.85 -12.06 -10.87
CA GLU A 65 18.65 -12.45 -9.47
C GLU A 65 17.27 -12.02 -8.96
N VAL A 66 16.69 -10.93 -9.50
CA VAL A 66 15.33 -10.49 -9.22
C VAL A 66 14.40 -11.04 -10.29
N LEU A 67 13.40 -11.81 -9.84
CA LEU A 67 12.35 -12.32 -10.72
C LEU A 67 11.21 -11.30 -10.80
N GLU A 68 10.94 -10.81 -12.01
CA GLU A 68 9.91 -9.78 -12.21
C GLU A 68 8.83 -10.27 -13.17
N TYR A 69 7.56 -10.16 -12.75
CA TYR A 69 6.38 -10.51 -13.50
C TYR A 69 5.42 -9.33 -13.62
N SER A 70 5.07 -8.97 -14.84
CA SER A 70 3.97 -8.05 -15.12
C SER A 70 2.65 -8.82 -15.13
N CYS A 71 1.61 -8.28 -14.50
CA CYS A 71 0.27 -8.89 -14.43
C CYS A 71 -0.80 -7.93 -14.99
N SER A 72 -1.82 -8.48 -15.64
CA SER A 72 -2.96 -7.69 -16.16
C SER A 72 -3.99 -7.32 -15.10
N GLY A 73 -3.86 -7.86 -13.89
CA GLY A 73 -4.83 -7.68 -12.79
C GLY A 73 -4.53 -6.49 -11.88
N THR A 74 -5.32 -6.41 -10.81
CA THR A 74 -5.17 -5.45 -9.72
C THR A 74 -3.96 -5.77 -8.84
N PRO A 75 -3.55 -4.89 -7.91
CA PRO A 75 -2.52 -5.21 -6.92
C PRO A 75 -2.84 -6.45 -6.06
N ALA A 76 -4.10 -6.62 -5.65
CA ALA A 76 -4.55 -7.82 -4.93
C ALA A 76 -4.41 -9.09 -5.79
N ASP A 77 -4.82 -9.03 -7.07
CA ASP A 77 -4.63 -10.15 -8.01
C ASP A 77 -3.15 -10.52 -8.18
N CYS A 78 -2.27 -9.53 -8.24
CA CYS A 78 -0.83 -9.73 -8.36
C CYS A 78 -0.28 -10.51 -7.17
N VAL A 79 -0.70 -10.15 -5.96
CA VAL A 79 -0.27 -10.85 -4.73
C VAL A 79 -0.82 -12.26 -4.66
N LYS A 80 -2.12 -12.45 -4.97
CA LYS A 80 -2.73 -13.80 -5.04
C LYS A 80 -1.98 -14.69 -6.02
N LEU A 81 -1.76 -14.19 -7.22
CA LEU A 81 -1.06 -14.95 -8.27
C LEU A 81 0.38 -15.25 -7.88
N ALA A 82 1.07 -14.29 -7.25
CA ALA A 82 2.43 -14.45 -6.78
C ALA A 82 2.54 -15.61 -5.78
N ILE A 83 1.74 -15.55 -4.72
CA ILE A 83 1.85 -16.49 -3.60
C ILE A 83 1.42 -17.90 -4.01
N ASN A 84 0.40 -18.03 -4.85
CA ASN A 84 -0.19 -19.33 -5.18
C ASN A 84 0.47 -20.01 -6.39
N GLU A 85 1.08 -19.25 -7.33
CA GLU A 85 1.53 -19.82 -8.61
C GLU A 85 2.96 -19.48 -9.02
N LEU A 86 3.46 -18.27 -8.70
CA LEU A 86 4.72 -17.80 -9.28
C LEU A 86 5.92 -17.92 -8.36
N MET A 87 5.72 -17.93 -7.04
CA MET A 87 6.79 -18.01 -6.07
C MET A 87 7.16 -19.44 -5.73
N PRO A 88 8.45 -19.74 -5.47
CA PRO A 88 8.92 -21.10 -5.15
C PRO A 88 8.46 -21.59 -3.77
N ARG A 89 8.12 -20.68 -2.88
CA ARG A 89 7.57 -20.91 -1.54
C ARG A 89 6.85 -19.65 -1.07
N LYS A 90 6.12 -19.77 0.02
CA LYS A 90 5.49 -18.63 0.70
C LYS A 90 6.56 -17.60 1.08
N PRO A 91 6.37 -16.29 0.79
CA PRO A 91 7.33 -15.25 1.15
C PRO A 91 7.38 -15.03 2.67
N ASP A 92 8.53 -14.58 3.14
CA ASP A 92 8.72 -14.20 4.54
C ASP A 92 8.16 -12.82 4.84
N LEU A 93 8.03 -11.98 3.81
CA LEU A 93 7.46 -10.63 3.88
C LEU A 93 6.92 -10.23 2.50
N CYS A 94 5.82 -9.49 2.48
CA CYS A 94 5.36 -8.73 1.32
C CYS A 94 5.56 -7.24 1.57
N VAL A 95 6.11 -6.52 0.58
CA VAL A 95 6.19 -5.06 0.60
C VAL A 95 5.53 -4.49 -0.64
N SER A 96 4.70 -3.48 -0.47
CA SER A 96 3.98 -2.82 -1.56
C SER A 96 4.32 -1.34 -1.63
N GLY A 97 4.51 -0.82 -2.83
CA GLY A 97 4.81 0.59 -3.08
C GLY A 97 6.16 0.77 -3.82
N VAL A 98 6.89 1.88 -3.64
CA VAL A 98 6.51 3.06 -2.83
C VAL A 98 5.48 3.88 -3.60
N ASN A 99 4.31 4.07 -3.03
CA ASN A 99 3.22 4.82 -3.65
C ASN A 99 3.56 6.30 -3.86
N HIS A 100 3.12 6.86 -4.97
CA HIS A 100 3.11 8.30 -5.22
C HIS A 100 1.89 8.94 -4.53
N GLY A 101 2.10 9.58 -3.39
CA GLY A 101 1.06 10.21 -2.58
C GLY A 101 0.71 9.43 -1.32
N SER A 102 -0.04 10.09 -0.44
CA SER A 102 -0.38 9.59 0.89
C SER A 102 -1.48 8.54 0.86
N ASN A 103 -1.31 7.50 1.69
CA ASN A 103 -2.33 6.53 2.05
C ASN A 103 -2.72 6.63 3.54
N SER A 104 -2.49 7.80 4.15
CA SER A 104 -2.89 8.08 5.54
C SER A 104 -4.39 8.24 5.69
N SER A 105 -4.86 8.15 6.93
CA SER A 105 -6.26 8.32 7.29
C SER A 105 -7.19 7.43 6.47
N ILE A 106 -8.32 7.97 5.98
CA ILE A 106 -9.33 7.23 5.20
C ILE A 106 -8.80 6.75 3.83
N ASN A 107 -7.68 7.32 3.33
CA ASN A 107 -7.13 6.95 2.04
C ASN A 107 -6.70 5.47 1.99
N VAL A 108 -6.44 4.85 3.14
CA VAL A 108 -6.12 3.42 3.25
C VAL A 108 -7.16 2.53 2.56
N ILE A 109 -8.45 2.90 2.60
CA ILE A 109 -9.57 2.13 2.02
C ILE A 109 -9.53 2.16 0.48
N TYR A 110 -9.05 3.25 -0.11
CA TYR A 110 -8.99 3.44 -1.57
C TYR A 110 -7.68 2.99 -2.18
N SER A 111 -6.68 2.69 -1.34
CA SER A 111 -5.30 2.43 -1.74
C SER A 111 -5.10 1.05 -2.36
N GLY A 112 -4.62 1.01 -3.60
CA GLY A 112 -4.15 -0.21 -4.24
C GLY A 112 -2.85 -0.74 -3.61
N THR A 113 -1.96 0.15 -3.17
CA THR A 113 -0.75 -0.20 -2.41
C THR A 113 -1.10 -0.97 -1.13
N MET A 114 -2.07 -0.45 -0.35
CA MET A 114 -2.51 -1.14 0.87
C MET A 114 -3.30 -2.40 0.57
N SER A 115 -4.03 -2.45 -0.54
CA SER A 115 -4.74 -3.66 -0.99
C SER A 115 -3.78 -4.83 -1.22
N ALA A 116 -2.63 -4.58 -1.85
CA ALA A 116 -1.61 -5.61 -2.01
C ALA A 116 -1.06 -6.09 -0.65
N ALA A 117 -0.80 -5.17 0.28
CA ALA A 117 -0.34 -5.52 1.62
C ALA A 117 -1.41 -6.30 2.42
N ILE A 118 -2.67 -5.85 2.35
CA ILE A 118 -3.81 -6.52 3.02
C ILE A 118 -4.02 -7.92 2.43
N GLU A 119 -3.96 -8.07 1.10
CA GLU A 119 -4.10 -9.38 0.46
C GLU A 119 -3.01 -10.36 0.92
N ALA A 120 -1.75 -9.90 1.01
CA ALA A 120 -0.68 -10.71 1.58
C ALA A 120 -0.96 -11.10 3.04
N GLY A 121 -1.50 -10.17 3.84
CA GLY A 121 -1.93 -10.44 5.22
C GLY A 121 -3.02 -11.50 5.31
N ILE A 122 -4.02 -11.46 4.42
CA ILE A 122 -5.09 -12.47 4.30
C ILE A 122 -4.50 -13.84 3.97
N GLU A 123 -3.51 -13.90 3.07
CA GLU A 123 -2.75 -15.10 2.74
C GLU A 123 -1.79 -15.54 3.86
N GLY A 124 -1.79 -14.83 5.01
CA GLY A 124 -0.96 -15.12 6.17
C GLY A 124 0.52 -14.83 5.95
N VAL A 125 0.83 -13.82 5.16
CA VAL A 125 2.18 -13.26 4.94
C VAL A 125 2.27 -11.92 5.65
N PRO A 126 3.25 -11.66 6.52
CA PRO A 126 3.50 -10.33 7.05
C PRO A 126 3.64 -9.31 5.93
N ALA A 127 3.02 -8.12 6.06
CA ALA A 127 3.06 -7.18 4.94
C ALA A 127 3.13 -5.70 5.35
N ILE A 128 3.74 -4.89 4.48
CA ILE A 128 3.92 -3.45 4.64
C ILE A 128 3.56 -2.74 3.34
N GLY A 129 2.71 -1.71 3.43
CA GLY A 129 2.52 -0.75 2.35
C GLY A 129 3.30 0.53 2.63
N PHE A 130 4.12 0.97 1.67
CA PHE A 130 4.93 2.18 1.76
C PHE A 130 4.39 3.26 0.83
N SER A 131 4.30 4.49 1.32
CA SER A 131 3.82 5.67 0.59
C SER A 131 4.72 6.87 0.85
N LEU A 132 5.08 7.60 -0.20
CA LEU A 132 5.77 8.88 -0.11
C LEU A 132 4.77 10.02 -0.37
N LEU A 133 4.74 11.04 0.46
CA LEU A 133 3.83 12.19 0.34
C LEU A 133 4.24 13.12 -0.82
N ASP A 134 4.47 12.56 -2.00
CA ASP A 134 4.78 13.27 -3.23
C ASP A 134 4.03 12.64 -4.41
N TYR A 135 3.07 13.38 -4.98
CA TYR A 135 2.22 12.90 -6.07
C TYR A 135 2.86 13.02 -7.45
N ARG A 136 4.05 13.62 -7.54
CA ARG A 136 4.74 13.82 -8.81
C ARG A 136 5.34 12.51 -9.30
N TRP A 137 5.23 12.24 -10.60
CA TRP A 137 5.84 11.05 -11.20
C TRP A 137 7.36 10.98 -11.00
N ASN A 138 8.03 12.15 -10.98
CA ASN A 138 9.47 12.27 -10.75
C ASN A 138 9.84 12.52 -9.28
N ALA A 139 9.04 12.03 -8.33
CA ALA A 139 9.32 12.11 -6.91
C ALA A 139 10.69 11.54 -6.56
N ASN A 140 11.35 12.14 -5.58
CA ASN A 140 12.66 11.67 -5.11
C ASN A 140 12.51 10.66 -3.97
N PHE A 141 12.64 9.38 -4.28
CA PHE A 141 12.57 8.30 -3.31
C PHE A 141 13.87 8.07 -2.52
N ASN A 142 14.99 8.70 -2.90
CA ASN A 142 16.29 8.45 -2.26
C ASN A 142 16.29 8.81 -0.78
N GLU A 143 15.57 9.87 -0.40
CA GLU A 143 15.50 10.34 0.99
C GLU A 143 14.81 9.34 1.93
N SER A 144 13.97 8.45 1.37
CA SER A 144 13.19 7.45 2.12
C SER A 144 13.87 6.09 2.24
N LYS A 145 14.86 5.77 1.38
CA LYS A 145 15.44 4.41 1.24
C LYS A 145 15.93 3.83 2.57
N ASP A 146 16.68 4.59 3.37
CA ASP A 146 17.22 4.09 4.64
C ASP A 146 16.13 3.79 5.67
N PHE A 147 15.05 4.56 5.66
CA PHE A 147 13.90 4.32 6.56
C PHE A 147 13.11 3.09 6.12
N ILE A 148 12.88 2.91 4.80
CA ILE A 148 12.27 1.72 4.23
C ILE A 148 13.07 0.48 4.63
N LYS A 149 14.40 0.52 4.45
CA LYS A 149 15.30 -0.56 4.84
C LYS A 149 15.15 -0.89 6.32
N LYS A 150 15.27 0.11 7.19
CA LYS A 150 15.15 -0.06 8.64
C LYS A 150 13.82 -0.66 9.06
N ILE A 151 12.71 -0.20 8.48
CA ILE A 151 11.36 -0.72 8.82
C ILE A 151 11.23 -2.17 8.34
N THR A 152 11.68 -2.47 7.13
CA THR A 152 11.66 -3.82 6.54
C THR A 152 12.49 -4.82 7.38
N GLU A 153 13.72 -4.45 7.76
CA GLU A 153 14.57 -5.28 8.62
C GLU A 153 13.96 -5.54 10.00
N ASN A 154 13.32 -4.51 10.59
CA ASN A 154 12.63 -4.67 11.87
C ASN A 154 11.40 -5.58 11.76
N ALA A 155 10.64 -5.49 10.67
CA ALA A 155 9.48 -6.36 10.44
C ALA A 155 9.93 -7.83 10.26
N LEU A 156 10.98 -8.08 9.52
CA LEU A 156 11.56 -9.43 9.34
C LEU A 156 12.10 -10.01 10.67
N LYS A 157 12.73 -9.16 11.48
CA LYS A 157 13.34 -9.58 12.76
C LYS A 157 12.31 -9.87 13.85
N ASN A 158 11.31 -9.00 13.99
CA ASN A 158 10.38 -9.03 15.13
C ASN A 158 9.03 -9.68 14.79
N GLY A 159 8.72 -9.84 13.49
CA GLY A 159 7.40 -10.20 12.99
C GLY A 159 6.42 -9.04 13.02
N ILE A 160 5.31 -9.22 12.32
CA ILE A 160 4.11 -8.36 12.37
C ILE A 160 3.01 -9.19 13.03
N PRO A 161 2.22 -8.64 13.98
CA PRO A 161 1.13 -9.40 14.61
C PRO A 161 0.16 -10.00 13.60
N ASN A 162 -0.38 -11.18 13.90
CA ASN A 162 -1.35 -11.84 13.02
C ASN A 162 -2.61 -10.96 12.84
N GLY A 163 -3.14 -10.92 11.64
CA GLY A 163 -4.31 -10.10 11.31
C GLY A 163 -3.99 -8.62 11.09
N VAL A 164 -2.72 -8.23 11.14
CA VAL A 164 -2.26 -6.84 10.99
C VAL A 164 -1.29 -6.72 9.82
N VAL A 165 -1.42 -5.62 9.08
CA VAL A 165 -0.43 -5.13 8.10
C VAL A 165 -0.02 -3.71 8.45
N LEU A 166 1.14 -3.26 8.00
CA LEU A 166 1.63 -1.93 8.31
C LEU A 166 1.39 -0.95 7.16
N ASN A 167 0.71 0.16 7.46
CA ASN A 167 0.57 1.31 6.56
C ASN A 167 1.62 2.35 6.94
N VAL A 168 2.65 2.50 6.10
CA VAL A 168 3.78 3.40 6.33
C VAL A 168 3.70 4.57 5.38
N ASN A 169 3.60 5.77 5.93
CA ASN A 169 3.60 7.00 5.16
C ASN A 169 4.82 7.86 5.51
N ILE A 170 5.53 8.35 4.49
CA ILE A 170 6.81 9.05 4.59
C ILE A 170 6.64 10.48 4.09
N PRO A 171 6.98 11.52 4.89
CA PRO A 171 6.94 12.91 4.44
C PRO A 171 7.92 13.16 3.29
N SER A 172 7.52 13.97 2.30
CA SER A 172 8.38 14.36 1.17
C SER A 172 9.29 15.54 1.56
N VAL A 173 10.21 15.28 2.49
CA VAL A 173 11.20 16.24 2.97
C VAL A 173 12.60 15.62 2.90
N LYS A 174 13.65 16.42 3.11
CA LYS A 174 15.02 15.88 3.19
C LYS A 174 15.14 14.93 4.38
N LYS A 175 15.97 13.90 4.26
CA LYS A 175 16.24 12.93 5.33
C LYS A 175 16.60 13.60 6.66
N SER A 176 17.36 14.71 6.62
CA SER A 176 17.75 15.48 7.81
C SER A 176 16.61 16.20 8.51
N GLU A 177 15.47 16.38 7.83
CA GLU A 177 14.28 17.06 8.37
C GLU A 177 13.28 16.07 8.95
N ILE A 178 13.45 14.76 8.69
CA ILE A 178 12.62 13.70 9.26
C ILE A 178 12.93 13.57 10.75
N GLN A 179 11.92 13.79 11.58
CA GLN A 179 12.02 13.82 13.05
C GLN A 179 12.11 12.41 13.67
N GLY A 180 11.82 11.35 12.89
CA GLY A 180 11.84 9.96 13.33
C GLY A 180 10.65 9.17 12.82
N ILE A 181 10.39 8.03 13.47
CA ILE A 181 9.29 7.13 13.14
C ILE A 181 8.33 7.07 14.34
N LYS A 182 7.02 7.22 14.08
CA LYS A 182 5.96 7.08 15.08
C LYS A 182 4.96 6.00 14.69
N VAL A 183 4.62 5.15 15.64
CA VAL A 183 3.44 4.29 15.53
C VAL A 183 2.23 5.11 15.94
N CYS A 184 1.23 5.16 15.07
CA CYS A 184 0.09 6.06 15.17
C CYS A 184 -1.21 5.28 15.02
N ARG A 185 -2.33 5.90 15.42
CA ARG A 185 -3.64 5.50 14.94
C ARG A 185 -4.01 6.25 13.68
N GLN A 186 -4.94 5.72 12.91
CA GLN A 186 -5.57 6.40 11.79
C GLN A 186 -6.31 7.66 12.28
N ALA A 187 -6.09 8.79 11.61
CA ALA A 187 -6.84 10.03 11.87
C ALA A 187 -8.30 9.90 11.42
N LYS A 188 -9.20 10.57 12.13
CA LYS A 188 -10.61 10.72 11.72
C LYS A 188 -10.74 11.89 10.73
N ALA A 189 -10.21 11.69 9.54
CA ALA A 189 -10.26 12.65 8.45
C ALA A 189 -10.94 12.04 7.23
N SER A 190 -11.52 12.87 6.37
CA SER A 190 -12.25 12.43 5.19
C SER A 190 -12.19 13.46 4.06
N TRP A 191 -12.54 13.04 2.87
CA TRP A 191 -12.75 13.92 1.74
C TRP A 191 -14.12 14.59 1.84
N VAL A 192 -14.16 15.90 1.62
CA VAL A 192 -15.38 16.65 1.29
C VAL A 192 -15.42 16.73 -0.22
N GLU A 193 -16.21 15.86 -0.80
CA GLU A 193 -16.24 15.62 -2.24
C GLU A 193 -17.06 16.70 -2.95
N GLU A 194 -16.64 17.06 -4.14
CA GLU A 194 -17.33 17.96 -5.06
C GLU A 194 -17.31 17.33 -6.45
N PHE A 195 -18.37 17.59 -7.25
CA PHE A 195 -18.44 17.16 -8.64
C PHE A 195 -18.42 18.37 -9.55
N ASP A 196 -17.34 18.53 -10.33
CA ASP A 196 -17.30 19.54 -11.41
C ASP A 196 -18.02 18.99 -12.65
N LYS A 197 -19.23 19.50 -12.87
CA LYS A 197 -20.10 19.10 -13.97
C LYS A 197 -19.75 19.88 -15.23
N ARG A 198 -19.50 19.17 -16.32
CA ARG A 198 -19.20 19.73 -17.65
C ARG A 198 -20.00 19.04 -18.74
N LYS A 199 -19.94 19.57 -19.98
CA LYS A 199 -20.51 18.94 -21.16
C LYS A 199 -19.44 18.61 -22.18
N ASN A 200 -19.55 17.45 -22.83
CA ASN A 200 -18.73 17.09 -23.96
C ASN A 200 -19.24 17.81 -25.25
N PRO A 201 -18.51 17.76 -26.40
CA PRO A 201 -18.94 18.38 -27.65
C PRO A 201 -20.29 17.91 -28.20
N PHE A 202 -20.83 16.77 -27.71
CA PHE A 202 -22.11 16.20 -28.08
C PHE A 202 -23.24 16.60 -27.12
N GLY A 203 -22.97 17.50 -26.15
CA GLY A 203 -23.96 17.98 -25.18
C GLY A 203 -24.23 17.04 -24.02
N GLN A 204 -23.52 15.90 -23.90
CA GLN A 204 -23.65 14.96 -22.81
C GLN A 204 -22.91 15.45 -21.56
N ASP A 205 -23.56 15.32 -20.40
CA ASP A 205 -22.96 15.68 -19.12
C ASP A 205 -21.88 14.65 -18.73
N TYR A 206 -20.76 15.16 -18.20
CA TYR A 206 -19.74 14.36 -17.51
C TYR A 206 -19.27 15.09 -16.25
N TYR A 207 -18.68 14.34 -15.32
CA TYR A 207 -18.35 14.83 -13.99
C TYR A 207 -16.90 14.49 -13.65
N TRP A 208 -16.19 15.47 -13.11
CA TRP A 208 -14.92 15.22 -12.42
C TRP A 208 -15.19 15.12 -10.92
N LEU A 209 -14.73 14.03 -10.30
CA LEU A 209 -14.67 13.93 -8.85
C LEU A 209 -13.52 14.80 -8.36
N THR A 210 -13.86 15.78 -7.56
CA THR A 210 -12.93 16.72 -6.93
C THR A 210 -13.24 16.78 -5.44
N GLY A 211 -12.53 17.61 -4.69
CA GLY A 211 -12.81 17.79 -3.27
C GLY A 211 -11.59 18.25 -2.48
N LYS A 212 -11.80 18.35 -1.18
CA LYS A 212 -10.77 18.74 -0.22
C LYS A 212 -10.67 17.69 0.88
N PHE A 213 -9.45 17.28 1.18
CA PHE A 213 -9.18 16.47 2.35
C PHE A 213 -9.29 17.33 3.61
N VAL A 214 -10.15 16.91 4.55
CA VAL A 214 -10.46 17.66 5.78
C VAL A 214 -10.14 16.80 6.98
N ASN A 215 -9.19 17.26 7.78
CA ASN A 215 -8.83 16.63 9.05
C ASN A 215 -9.34 17.46 10.23
N ASN A 216 -10.36 16.94 10.90
CA ASN A 216 -10.92 17.54 12.14
C ASN A 216 -10.36 16.86 13.40
N ASP A 217 -9.57 15.79 13.27
CA ASP A 217 -8.93 15.11 14.39
C ASP A 217 -7.74 15.92 14.90
N LYS A 218 -7.77 16.29 16.16
CA LYS A 218 -6.72 17.09 16.81
C LYS A 218 -5.76 16.26 17.66
N GLY A 219 -5.90 14.91 17.62
CA GLY A 219 -5.03 14.00 18.36
C GLY A 219 -3.59 14.02 17.85
N GLU A 220 -2.64 14.14 18.76
CA GLU A 220 -1.20 14.09 18.47
C GLU A 220 -0.68 12.64 18.28
N ASP A 221 -1.56 11.67 18.44
CA ASP A 221 -1.34 10.24 18.24
C ASP A 221 -1.76 9.75 16.85
N THR A 222 -2.18 10.67 15.95
CA THR A 222 -2.65 10.33 14.60
C THR A 222 -1.52 10.34 13.56
N ASP A 223 -1.72 9.59 12.48
CA ASP A 223 -0.85 9.58 11.31
C ASP A 223 -0.73 10.96 10.67
N GLU A 224 -1.84 11.70 10.51
CA GLU A 224 -1.87 13.04 9.95
C GLU A 224 -1.07 14.04 10.79
N TRP A 225 -1.19 13.97 12.13
CA TRP A 225 -0.39 14.80 13.00
C TRP A 225 1.11 14.48 12.87
N ALA A 226 1.46 13.20 12.89
CA ALA A 226 2.85 12.76 12.76
C ALA A 226 3.47 13.24 11.46
N LEU A 227 2.77 13.06 10.33
CA LEU A 227 3.21 13.50 9.01
C LEU A 227 3.39 15.01 8.92
N ASN A 228 2.47 15.80 9.50
CA ASN A 228 2.56 17.26 9.57
C ASN A 228 3.73 17.77 10.44
N GLN A 229 4.24 16.93 11.34
CA GLN A 229 5.45 17.20 12.14
C GLN A 229 6.71 16.54 11.57
N ASN A 230 6.69 16.12 10.29
CA ASN A 230 7.78 15.44 9.59
C ASN A 230 8.21 14.10 10.23
N TYR A 231 7.33 13.43 10.97
CA TYR A 231 7.56 12.02 11.35
C TYR A 231 7.07 11.09 10.26
N ILE A 232 7.76 9.99 10.08
CA ILE A 232 7.22 8.83 9.36
C ILE A 232 6.15 8.20 10.23
N SER A 233 4.94 8.05 9.70
CA SER A 233 3.85 7.37 10.40
C SER A 233 3.83 5.88 10.07
N ILE A 234 3.59 5.03 11.08
CA ILE A 234 3.27 3.62 10.92
C ILE A 234 1.92 3.39 11.59
N VAL A 235 0.92 3.04 10.80
CA VAL A 235 -0.40 2.66 11.32
C VAL A 235 -0.56 1.14 11.16
N PRO A 236 -0.77 0.38 12.24
CA PRO A 236 -1.17 -1.01 12.16
C PRO A 236 -2.62 -1.07 11.65
N VAL A 237 -2.85 -1.78 10.55
CA VAL A 237 -4.15 -1.90 9.89
C VAL A 237 -4.64 -3.33 10.03
N GLU A 238 -5.84 -3.51 10.60
CA GLU A 238 -6.55 -4.79 10.62
C GLU A 238 -7.41 -4.92 9.37
N PHE A 239 -7.58 -6.16 8.90
CA PHE A 239 -8.49 -6.48 7.81
C PHE A 239 -9.74 -7.24 8.27
N ASP A 240 -9.88 -7.50 9.58
CA ASP A 240 -11.17 -7.81 10.20
C ASP A 240 -11.95 -6.49 10.39
N LEU A 241 -12.92 -6.26 9.53
CA LEU A 241 -13.73 -5.03 9.53
C LEU A 241 -14.90 -5.09 10.53
N THR A 242 -14.96 -6.09 11.40
CA THR A 242 -16.01 -6.23 12.40
C THR A 242 -15.90 -5.14 13.47
N ALA A 243 -16.95 -4.35 13.65
CA ALA A 243 -17.06 -3.43 14.78
C ALA A 243 -17.42 -4.22 16.05
N HIS A 244 -16.45 -4.91 16.64
CA HIS A 244 -16.67 -5.83 17.77
C HIS A 244 -17.40 -5.18 18.94
N HIS A 245 -17.15 -3.90 19.22
CA HIS A 245 -17.83 -3.13 20.26
C HIS A 245 -19.32 -2.91 20.00
N ALA A 246 -19.78 -2.98 18.76
CA ALA A 246 -21.19 -2.78 18.40
C ALA A 246 -22.04 -4.07 18.45
N ILE A 247 -21.38 -5.25 18.54
CA ILE A 247 -22.09 -6.55 18.50
C ILE A 247 -23.08 -6.65 19.65
N GLN A 248 -22.68 -6.26 20.86
CA GLN A 248 -23.53 -6.37 22.04
C GLN A 248 -24.77 -5.49 21.91
N GLU A 249 -24.62 -4.24 21.49
CA GLU A 249 -25.73 -3.30 21.30
C GLU A 249 -26.70 -3.81 20.22
N LEU A 250 -26.21 -4.30 19.09
CA LEU A 250 -27.03 -4.83 18.00
C LEU A 250 -27.79 -6.10 18.39
N ASN A 251 -27.25 -6.92 19.29
CA ASN A 251 -27.95 -8.11 19.81
C ASN A 251 -29.19 -7.76 20.69
N GLU A 252 -29.27 -6.54 21.20
CA GLU A 252 -30.43 -6.06 21.95
C GLU A 252 -31.61 -5.64 21.03
N TRP A 253 -31.37 -5.53 19.71
CA TRP A 253 -32.41 -5.19 18.77
C TRP A 253 -33.41 -6.33 18.58
N ASN A 254 -34.69 -5.99 18.42
CA ASN A 254 -35.73 -6.98 18.11
C ASN A 254 -35.78 -7.26 16.61
N PHE A 255 -35.26 -8.41 16.19
CA PHE A 255 -35.27 -8.89 14.79
C PHE A 255 -36.43 -9.87 14.49
N LYS A 256 -37.43 -9.96 15.37
CA LYS A 256 -38.61 -10.85 15.21
C LYS A 256 -39.75 -10.11 14.51
#